data_57b33e1e41af54a436059a0d245b8de3
#
_entry.id   57b33e1e41af54a436059a0d245b8de3
#
_cell.length_a   1.000
_cell.length_b   1.000
_cell.length_c   1.000
_cell.angle_alpha   90.00
_cell.angle_beta   90.00
_cell.angle_gamma   90.00
#
_symmetry.space_group_name_H-M   'P 1'
#
loop_
_entity.id
_entity.type
_entity.pdbx_description
1 polymer ?
#
loop_
_entity_poly.entity_id
_entity_poly.type
_entity_poly.pdbx_seq_one_letter_code
_entity_poly.pdbx_strand_id
1 'polypeptide(L)'
;MAYGIVWSAAGFGGVVFPLLIETLLNTVGFRTTMRIWAGVLFACSAPLTFLVKPRLPYSANTHVKPFNMRYVTSKSFVLHQVANIIQATGYFLPGIYLPSYARTVFGASTFLSALTLILVNITATIGLVIMGSLSDKLRVTTCTIISAMGAAISALLIWGFAASLPVLYVFCIFYGLFAGSWTSIWPGIMKEVSESGGNGGHGHVDPVMVYGHLCIGRGIGNVISGPLSGALVMGMPWRGQAVAGYGSGYGILILYTGLTGLLSGINFLLNREPRRIRLE
;
A
#
# COMPACT_ATOMS: atom_id res chain seq x y z
N MET A 1 -6.72 14.89 3.79
CA MET A 1 -6.17 14.83 5.17
C MET A 1 -6.90 13.82 6.05
N ALA A 2 -8.21 13.95 6.30
CA ALA A 2 -8.97 13.04 7.19
C ALA A 2 -8.81 11.55 6.85
N TYR A 3 -8.86 11.20 5.58
CA TYR A 3 -8.66 9.82 5.11
C TYR A 3 -7.27 9.27 5.44
N GLY A 4 -6.22 10.10 5.30
CA GLY A 4 -4.86 9.72 5.67
C GLY A 4 -4.72 9.46 7.17
N ILE A 5 -5.41 10.22 8.02
CA ILE A 5 -5.43 10.01 9.47
C ILE A 5 -6.11 8.68 9.82
N VAL A 6 -7.25 8.37 9.19
CA VAL A 6 -7.92 7.07 9.41
C VAL A 6 -7.02 5.91 9.00
N TRP A 7 -6.36 5.99 7.85
CA TRP A 7 -5.43 4.96 7.39
C TRP A 7 -4.15 4.87 8.21
N SER A 8 -3.73 5.96 8.86
CA SER A 8 -2.55 5.93 9.75
C SER A 8 -2.74 5.00 10.96
N ALA A 9 -3.99 4.78 11.38
CA ALA A 9 -4.30 3.80 12.42
C ALA A 9 -3.89 2.37 12.01
N ALA A 10 -3.98 2.02 10.71
CA ALA A 10 -3.50 0.72 10.21
C ALA A 10 -1.97 0.59 10.33
N GLY A 11 -1.23 1.66 10.04
CA GLY A 11 0.23 1.69 10.24
C GLY A 11 0.61 1.56 11.70
N PHE A 12 -0.09 2.25 12.61
CA PHE A 12 0.11 2.10 14.06
C PHE A 12 -0.19 0.67 14.53
N GLY A 13 -1.28 0.07 14.05
CA GLY A 13 -1.59 -1.34 14.30
C GLY A 13 -0.48 -2.27 13.82
N GLY A 14 0.14 -1.97 12.68
CA GLY A 14 1.29 -2.71 12.14
C GLY A 14 2.55 -2.67 13.03
N VAL A 15 2.64 -1.75 13.97
CA VAL A 15 3.71 -1.71 14.98
C VAL A 15 3.31 -2.48 16.24
N VAL A 16 2.12 -2.21 16.76
CA VAL A 16 1.66 -2.73 18.06
C VAL A 16 1.30 -4.22 17.98
N PHE A 17 0.56 -4.61 16.96
CA PHE A 17 0.03 -5.99 16.87
C PHE A 17 1.10 -7.07 16.74
N PRO A 18 2.14 -6.94 15.90
CA PRO A 18 3.19 -7.95 15.83
C PRO A 18 3.89 -8.18 17.16
N LEU A 19 4.20 -7.11 17.91
CA LEU A 19 4.83 -7.20 19.21
C LEU A 19 3.93 -7.91 20.24
N LEU A 20 2.65 -7.57 20.23
CA LEU A 20 1.66 -8.18 21.12
C LEU A 20 1.46 -9.66 20.80
N ILE A 21 1.33 -10.00 19.51
CA ILE A 21 1.16 -11.37 19.06
C ILE A 21 2.42 -12.21 19.38
N GLU A 22 3.63 -11.67 19.16
CA GLU A 22 4.88 -12.35 19.48
C GLU A 22 4.95 -12.67 20.98
N THR A 23 4.61 -11.72 21.84
CA THR A 23 4.57 -11.93 23.30
C THR A 23 3.56 -13.01 23.66
N LEU A 24 2.35 -13.00 23.09
CA LEU A 24 1.34 -14.03 23.34
C LEU A 24 1.77 -15.39 22.83
N LEU A 25 2.37 -15.47 21.64
CA LEU A 25 2.86 -16.74 21.08
C LEU A 25 3.89 -17.40 21.99
N ASN A 26 4.79 -16.60 22.55
CA ASN A 26 5.86 -17.08 23.45
C ASN A 26 5.34 -17.48 24.84
N THR A 27 4.22 -16.88 25.31
CA THR A 27 3.68 -17.13 26.66
C THR A 27 2.60 -18.19 26.71
N VAL A 28 1.63 -18.17 25.77
CA VAL A 28 0.43 -19.02 25.83
C VAL A 28 0.30 -19.98 24.63
N GLY A 29 1.24 -19.93 23.69
CA GLY A 29 1.29 -20.79 22.52
C GLY A 29 0.29 -20.40 21.42
N PHE A 30 0.45 -21.01 20.23
CA PHE A 30 -0.24 -20.59 19.01
C PHE A 30 -1.78 -20.67 19.09
N ARG A 31 -2.32 -21.81 19.52
CA ARG A 31 -3.79 -22.02 19.53
C ARG A 31 -4.50 -21.04 20.46
N THR A 32 -3.94 -20.80 21.64
CA THR A 32 -4.51 -19.88 22.64
C THR A 32 -4.40 -18.45 22.16
N THR A 33 -3.26 -18.05 21.57
CA THR A 33 -3.06 -16.74 20.97
C THR A 33 -4.11 -16.45 19.90
N MET A 34 -4.38 -17.38 19.00
CA MET A 34 -5.40 -17.19 17.94
C MET A 34 -6.81 -17.04 18.51
N ARG A 35 -7.16 -17.77 19.59
CA ARG A 35 -8.46 -17.63 20.27
C ARG A 35 -8.60 -16.28 20.97
N ILE A 36 -7.56 -15.85 21.69
CA ILE A 36 -7.52 -14.53 22.34
C ILE A 36 -7.67 -13.45 21.28
N TRP A 37 -6.91 -13.54 20.18
CA TRP A 37 -6.95 -12.56 19.09
C TRP A 37 -8.33 -12.47 18.44
N ALA A 38 -8.96 -13.61 18.15
CA ALA A 38 -10.33 -13.63 17.63
C ALA A 38 -11.34 -12.99 18.61
N GLY A 39 -11.20 -13.26 19.90
CA GLY A 39 -12.03 -12.64 20.94
C GLY A 39 -11.86 -11.11 21.01
N VAL A 40 -10.62 -10.63 20.96
CA VAL A 40 -10.30 -9.18 20.96
C VAL A 40 -10.88 -8.50 19.71
N LEU A 41 -10.68 -9.09 18.54
CA LEU A 41 -11.23 -8.54 17.28
C LEU A 41 -12.77 -8.49 17.32
N PHE A 42 -13.41 -9.55 17.81
CA PHE A 42 -14.87 -9.57 17.96
C PHE A 42 -15.35 -8.52 18.96
N ALA A 43 -14.75 -8.45 20.13
CA ALA A 43 -15.12 -7.49 21.16
C ALA A 43 -14.94 -6.01 20.73
N CYS A 44 -13.93 -5.75 19.89
CA CYS A 44 -13.71 -4.40 19.35
C CYS A 44 -14.64 -4.08 18.18
N SER A 45 -14.85 -5.04 17.25
CA SER A 45 -15.60 -4.76 16.02
C SER A 45 -17.12 -4.82 16.20
N ALA A 46 -17.64 -5.75 17.03
CA ALA A 46 -19.06 -5.91 17.20
C ALA A 46 -19.77 -4.65 17.74
N PRO A 47 -19.29 -3.97 18.80
CA PRO A 47 -19.90 -2.72 19.26
C PRO A 47 -19.82 -1.60 18.22
N LEU A 48 -18.71 -1.51 17.46
CA LEU A 48 -18.52 -0.49 16.43
C LEU A 48 -19.52 -0.63 15.29
N THR A 49 -19.96 -1.85 14.98
CA THR A 49 -20.95 -2.11 13.94
C THR A 49 -22.30 -1.43 14.26
N PHE A 50 -22.70 -1.35 15.53
CA PHE A 50 -23.93 -0.66 15.95
C PHE A 50 -23.81 0.88 15.92
N LEU A 51 -22.59 1.42 15.93
CA LEU A 51 -22.34 2.85 15.86
C LEU A 51 -22.32 3.37 14.41
N VAL A 52 -22.19 2.50 13.43
CA VAL A 52 -22.22 2.88 12.00
C VAL A 52 -23.64 3.27 11.62
N LYS A 53 -23.83 4.55 11.35
CA LYS A 53 -25.11 5.10 10.86
C LYS A 53 -24.93 5.64 9.45
N PRO A 54 -25.93 5.46 8.54
CA PRO A 54 -25.88 6.07 7.21
C PRO A 54 -25.85 7.60 7.35
N ARG A 55 -24.94 8.24 6.62
CA ARG A 55 -24.77 9.70 6.64
C ARG A 55 -25.93 10.44 5.97
N LEU A 56 -26.51 9.83 4.95
CA LEU A 56 -27.61 10.39 4.20
C LEU A 56 -28.92 9.68 4.58
N PRO A 57 -30.02 10.43 4.80
CA PRO A 57 -31.32 9.81 5.01
C PRO A 57 -31.71 9.01 3.76
N TYR A 58 -32.39 7.89 3.99
CA TYR A 58 -32.92 7.06 2.91
C TYR A 58 -33.97 7.87 2.15
N SER A 59 -33.59 8.49 1.04
CA SER A 59 -34.54 9.20 0.19
C SER A 59 -35.16 8.20 -0.78
N ALA A 60 -36.46 7.95 -0.63
CA ALA A 60 -37.24 7.04 -1.46
C ALA A 60 -37.28 7.46 -2.95
N ASN A 61 -36.88 8.69 -3.27
CA ASN A 61 -36.98 9.28 -4.62
C ASN A 61 -35.65 9.32 -5.39
N THR A 62 -34.55 8.82 -4.84
CA THR A 62 -33.30 8.76 -5.59
C THR A 62 -33.25 7.42 -6.35
N HIS A 63 -33.78 7.40 -7.57
CA HIS A 63 -33.57 6.30 -8.55
C HIS A 63 -32.11 6.27 -9.02
N VAL A 64 -31.16 6.29 -8.11
CA VAL A 64 -29.75 6.00 -8.43
C VAL A 64 -29.69 4.49 -8.61
N LYS A 65 -29.40 4.04 -9.85
CA LYS A 65 -29.13 2.63 -10.08
C LYS A 65 -27.99 2.23 -9.15
N PRO A 66 -28.21 1.38 -8.14
CA PRO A 66 -27.22 1.14 -7.07
C PRO A 66 -25.92 0.49 -7.58
N PHE A 67 -25.93 -0.07 -8.80
CA PHE A 67 -24.80 -0.74 -9.41
C PHE A 67 -24.51 -0.19 -10.81
N ASN A 68 -23.98 1.03 -10.88
CA ASN A 68 -23.47 1.56 -12.15
C ASN A 68 -22.02 1.11 -12.37
N MET A 69 -21.83 -0.02 -13.03
CA MET A 69 -20.50 -0.62 -13.32
C MET A 69 -19.83 -0.05 -14.58
N ARG A 70 -20.44 0.89 -15.30
CA ARG A 70 -19.91 1.39 -16.58
C ARG A 70 -18.55 2.08 -16.44
N TYR A 71 -18.25 2.67 -15.30
CA TYR A 71 -16.95 3.29 -15.07
C TYR A 71 -15.79 2.30 -15.00
N VAL A 72 -16.04 1.02 -14.70
CA VAL A 72 -15.01 -0.03 -14.60
C VAL A 72 -14.25 -0.20 -15.91
N THR A 73 -14.89 0.05 -17.04
CA THR A 73 -14.29 0.02 -18.38
C THR A 73 -13.73 1.37 -18.83
N SER A 74 -13.88 2.43 -18.01
CA SER A 74 -13.33 3.74 -18.34
C SER A 74 -11.81 3.72 -18.31
N LYS A 75 -11.17 4.42 -19.27
CA LYS A 75 -9.71 4.47 -19.39
C LYS A 75 -9.05 4.95 -18.10
N SER A 76 -9.59 5.98 -17.45
CA SER A 76 -9.05 6.51 -16.21
C SER A 76 -9.08 5.47 -15.09
N PHE A 77 -10.23 4.81 -14.87
CA PHE A 77 -10.34 3.79 -13.84
C PHE A 77 -9.42 2.59 -14.10
N VAL A 78 -9.41 2.05 -15.33
CA VAL A 78 -8.58 0.89 -15.69
C VAL A 78 -7.10 1.19 -15.43
N LEU A 79 -6.61 2.37 -15.81
CA LEU A 79 -5.22 2.77 -15.57
C LEU A 79 -4.89 2.81 -14.08
N HIS A 80 -5.75 3.43 -13.26
CA HIS A 80 -5.55 3.46 -11.81
C HIS A 80 -5.63 2.08 -11.19
N GLN A 81 -6.53 1.22 -11.65
CA GLN A 81 -6.69 -0.14 -11.13
C GLN A 81 -5.50 -1.03 -11.47
N VAL A 82 -5.00 -0.99 -12.71
CA VAL A 82 -3.80 -1.73 -13.13
C VAL A 82 -2.59 -1.27 -12.32
N ALA A 83 -2.38 0.04 -12.18
CA ALA A 83 -1.30 0.59 -11.36
C ALA A 83 -1.41 0.14 -9.89
N ASN A 84 -2.63 0.11 -9.33
CA ASN A 84 -2.89 -0.34 -7.98
C ASN A 84 -2.58 -1.84 -7.78
N ILE A 85 -2.96 -2.69 -8.74
CA ILE A 85 -2.62 -4.13 -8.71
C ILE A 85 -1.11 -4.32 -8.78
N ILE A 86 -0.43 -3.68 -9.75
CA ILE A 86 1.02 -3.78 -9.91
C ILE A 86 1.75 -3.32 -8.64
N GLN A 87 1.37 -2.18 -8.08
CA GLN A 87 1.94 -1.67 -6.84
C GLN A 87 1.75 -2.66 -5.69
N ALA A 88 0.57 -3.27 -5.57
CA ALA A 88 0.27 -4.20 -4.49
C ALA A 88 1.09 -5.49 -4.58
N THR A 89 1.40 -5.99 -5.78
CA THR A 89 2.25 -7.19 -5.93
C THR A 89 3.67 -6.99 -5.39
N GLY A 90 4.23 -5.78 -5.46
CA GLY A 90 5.58 -5.48 -4.96
C GLY A 90 5.61 -4.91 -3.54
N TYR A 91 4.54 -4.24 -3.10
CA TYR A 91 4.52 -3.50 -1.85
C TYR A 91 4.78 -4.36 -0.61
N PHE A 92 4.20 -5.56 -0.55
CA PHE A 92 4.31 -6.43 0.62
C PHE A 92 5.60 -7.25 0.67
N LEU A 93 6.36 -7.33 -0.42
CA LEU A 93 7.58 -8.12 -0.47
C LEU A 93 8.61 -7.74 0.59
N PRO A 94 8.96 -6.46 0.75
CA PRO A 94 9.86 -6.04 1.82
C PRO A 94 9.32 -6.43 3.20
N GLY A 95 8.03 -6.24 3.45
CA GLY A 95 7.41 -6.59 4.73
C GLY A 95 7.56 -8.07 5.10
N ILE A 96 7.55 -8.96 4.11
CA ILE A 96 7.72 -10.40 4.32
C ILE A 96 9.18 -10.77 4.59
N TYR A 97 10.13 -10.16 3.85
CA TYR A 97 11.51 -10.63 3.80
C TYR A 97 12.51 -9.77 4.60
N LEU A 98 12.21 -8.52 4.94
CA LEU A 98 13.15 -7.64 5.65
C LEU A 98 13.72 -8.22 6.95
N PRO A 99 12.91 -8.84 7.85
CA PRO A 99 13.48 -9.43 9.05
C PRO A 99 14.42 -10.61 8.74
N SER A 100 14.05 -11.47 7.79
CA SER A 100 14.88 -12.58 7.36
C SER A 100 16.15 -12.09 6.67
N TYR A 101 16.03 -11.08 5.81
CA TYR A 101 17.14 -10.42 5.14
C TYR A 101 18.14 -9.84 6.16
N ALA A 102 17.66 -9.08 7.15
CA ALA A 102 18.52 -8.49 8.18
C ALA A 102 19.28 -9.57 8.98
N ARG A 103 18.64 -10.70 9.27
CA ARG A 103 19.27 -11.84 9.97
C ARG A 103 20.29 -12.57 9.09
N THR A 104 19.92 -12.91 7.87
CA THR A 104 20.75 -13.77 7.00
C THR A 104 21.91 -13.03 6.37
N VAL A 105 21.74 -11.75 6.04
CA VAL A 105 22.77 -10.94 5.35
C VAL A 105 23.67 -10.19 6.33
N PHE A 106 23.08 -9.62 7.39
CA PHE A 106 23.81 -8.78 8.36
C PHE A 106 23.99 -9.42 9.74
N GLY A 107 23.51 -10.66 9.95
CA GLY A 107 23.62 -11.31 11.26
C GLY A 107 22.85 -10.57 12.39
N ALA A 108 21.82 -9.83 12.04
CA ALA A 108 21.07 -9.01 12.98
C ALA A 108 20.36 -9.85 14.05
N SER A 109 20.35 -9.39 15.30
CA SER A 109 19.58 -10.00 16.38
C SER A 109 18.08 -9.98 16.09
N THR A 110 17.28 -10.73 16.84
CA THR A 110 15.82 -10.77 16.69
C THR A 110 15.21 -9.37 16.79
N PHE A 111 15.62 -8.59 17.76
CA PHE A 111 15.16 -7.21 17.95
C PHE A 111 15.53 -6.30 16.78
N LEU A 112 16.80 -6.31 16.36
CA LEU A 112 17.28 -5.48 15.25
C LEU A 112 16.60 -5.85 13.92
N SER A 113 16.25 -7.12 13.74
CA SER A 113 15.50 -7.60 12.57
C SER A 113 14.04 -7.12 12.61
N ALA A 114 13.37 -7.20 13.77
CA ALA A 114 12.00 -6.70 13.95
C ALA A 114 11.93 -5.18 13.76
N LEU A 115 12.99 -4.45 14.13
CA LEU A 115 13.07 -3.00 13.96
C LEU A 115 12.90 -2.56 12.50
N THR A 116 13.28 -3.38 11.52
CA THR A 116 13.04 -3.09 10.09
C THR A 116 11.56 -2.90 9.79
N LEU A 117 10.69 -3.79 10.28
CA LEU A 117 9.24 -3.68 10.09
C LEU A 117 8.63 -2.53 10.89
N ILE A 118 9.11 -2.33 12.10
CA ILE A 118 8.67 -1.21 12.95
C ILE A 118 8.93 0.12 12.26
N LEU A 119 10.13 0.30 11.71
CA LEU A 119 10.50 1.51 10.97
C LEU A 119 9.62 1.72 9.74
N VAL A 120 9.39 0.67 8.92
CA VAL A 120 8.51 0.76 7.76
C VAL A 120 7.10 1.18 8.17
N ASN A 121 6.52 0.59 9.22
CA ASN A 121 5.16 0.89 9.66
C ASN A 121 5.02 2.30 10.28
N ILE A 122 5.97 2.73 11.10
CA ILE A 122 5.98 4.09 11.66
C ILE A 122 6.06 5.12 10.54
N THR A 123 6.98 4.95 9.62
CA THR A 123 7.16 5.90 8.52
C THR A 123 6.03 5.85 7.51
N ALA A 124 5.41 4.68 7.29
CA ALA A 124 4.17 4.56 6.51
C ALA A 124 3.03 5.36 7.17
N THR A 125 2.88 5.28 8.49
CA THR A 125 1.89 6.07 9.24
C THR A 125 2.08 7.58 8.99
N ILE A 126 3.31 8.07 9.09
CA ILE A 126 3.66 9.47 8.81
C ILE A 126 3.39 9.79 7.33
N GLY A 127 3.83 8.91 6.43
CA GLY A 127 3.64 9.05 4.98
C GLY A 127 2.16 9.15 4.57
N LEU A 128 1.28 8.37 5.19
CA LEU A 128 -0.17 8.42 4.94
C LEU A 128 -0.76 9.79 5.26
N VAL A 129 -0.35 10.41 6.37
CA VAL A 129 -0.82 11.76 6.75
C VAL A 129 -0.26 12.82 5.80
N ILE A 130 1.04 12.77 5.51
CA ILE A 130 1.70 13.72 4.61
C ILE A 130 1.10 13.63 3.21
N MET A 131 1.03 12.44 2.63
CA MET A 131 0.52 12.23 1.29
C MET A 131 -1.00 12.53 1.21
N GLY A 132 -1.76 12.21 2.27
CA GLY A 132 -3.16 12.60 2.37
C GLY A 132 -3.36 14.12 2.34
N SER A 133 -2.52 14.87 3.05
CA SER A 133 -2.55 16.34 3.00
C SER A 133 -2.11 16.88 1.63
N LEU A 134 -1.14 16.21 1.01
CA LEU A 134 -0.62 16.59 -0.31
C LEU A 134 -1.65 16.32 -1.41
N SER A 135 -2.41 15.22 -1.31
CA SER A 135 -3.47 14.87 -2.26
C SER A 135 -4.67 15.84 -2.23
N ASP A 136 -4.84 16.59 -1.14
CA ASP A 136 -5.85 17.66 -1.07
C ASP A 136 -5.41 18.92 -1.87
N LYS A 137 -4.11 19.11 -2.08
CA LYS A 137 -3.53 20.31 -2.70
C LYS A 137 -3.01 20.07 -4.12
N LEU A 138 -2.52 18.87 -4.39
CA LEU A 138 -1.92 18.50 -5.66
C LEU A 138 -2.86 17.59 -6.46
N ARG A 139 -2.55 17.43 -7.75
CA ARG A 139 -3.24 16.46 -8.61
C ARG A 139 -2.91 15.02 -8.18
N VAL A 140 -3.88 14.13 -8.31
CA VAL A 140 -3.73 12.69 -8.06
C VAL A 140 -2.50 12.12 -8.76
N THR A 141 -2.32 12.46 -10.05
CA THR A 141 -1.17 12.01 -10.85
C THR A 141 0.17 12.45 -10.28
N THR A 142 0.26 13.67 -9.75
CA THR A 142 1.50 14.19 -9.12
C THR A 142 1.81 13.41 -7.83
N CYS A 143 0.81 13.19 -6.99
CA CYS A 143 0.96 12.40 -5.75
C CYS A 143 1.38 10.95 -6.06
N THR A 144 0.78 10.35 -7.10
CA THR A 144 1.12 9.01 -7.57
C THR A 144 2.58 8.91 -8.01
N ILE A 145 3.10 9.91 -8.76
CA ILE A 145 4.50 9.93 -9.18
C ILE A 145 5.44 10.07 -7.99
N ILE A 146 5.15 10.99 -7.06
CA ILE A 146 5.99 11.18 -5.86
C ILE A 146 6.09 9.87 -5.09
N SER A 147 4.97 9.18 -4.87
CA SER A 147 4.94 7.88 -4.21
C SER A 147 5.71 6.80 -5.00
N ALA A 148 5.48 6.70 -6.32
CA ALA A 148 6.12 5.73 -7.19
C ALA A 148 7.64 5.92 -7.28
N MET A 149 8.09 7.16 -7.52
CA MET A 149 9.52 7.49 -7.59
C MET A 149 10.22 7.28 -6.26
N GLY A 150 9.61 7.73 -5.16
CA GLY A 150 10.16 7.52 -3.82
C GLY A 150 10.30 6.04 -3.47
N ALA A 151 9.28 5.22 -3.78
CA ALA A 151 9.32 3.78 -3.58
C ALA A 151 10.40 3.11 -4.46
N ALA A 152 10.50 3.49 -5.74
CA ALA A 152 11.49 2.93 -6.66
C ALA A 152 12.92 3.31 -6.26
N ILE A 153 13.18 4.57 -5.96
CA ILE A 153 14.49 5.04 -5.50
C ILE A 153 14.90 4.31 -4.21
N SER A 154 13.99 4.21 -3.24
CA SER A 154 14.30 3.51 -2.00
C SER A 154 14.63 2.03 -2.23
N ALA A 155 13.88 1.32 -3.07
CA ALA A 155 14.14 -0.09 -3.33
C ALA A 155 15.38 -0.31 -4.20
N LEU A 156 15.50 0.39 -5.33
CA LEU A 156 16.58 0.15 -6.30
C LEU A 156 17.92 0.71 -5.84
N LEU A 157 17.93 1.91 -5.24
CA LEU A 157 19.19 2.55 -4.85
C LEU A 157 19.55 2.25 -3.40
N ILE A 158 18.63 2.48 -2.43
CA ILE A 158 19.00 2.36 -1.02
C ILE A 158 19.10 0.87 -0.64
N TRP A 159 18.07 0.07 -0.91
CA TRP A 159 18.12 -1.37 -0.59
C TRP A 159 19.09 -2.14 -1.50
N GLY A 160 19.03 -1.86 -2.81
CA GLY A 160 19.90 -2.52 -3.79
C GLY A 160 21.40 -2.36 -3.48
N PHE A 161 21.80 -1.24 -2.92
CA PHE A 161 23.19 -0.95 -2.52
C PHE A 161 23.42 -1.03 -1.00
N ALA A 162 22.48 -1.59 -0.23
CA ALA A 162 22.64 -1.74 1.20
C ALA A 162 23.77 -2.73 1.52
N ALA A 163 24.88 -2.20 2.01
CA ALA A 163 26.06 -2.96 2.46
C ALA A 163 26.12 -3.11 3.99
N SER A 164 25.20 -2.47 4.72
CA SER A 164 25.17 -2.49 6.18
C SER A 164 23.76 -2.35 6.72
N LEU A 165 23.54 -2.78 7.97
CA LEU A 165 22.25 -2.70 8.64
C LEU A 165 21.71 -1.26 8.78
N PRO A 166 22.51 -0.22 9.11
CA PRO A 166 22.03 1.16 9.12
C PRO A 166 21.49 1.64 7.77
N VAL A 167 22.11 1.27 6.66
CA VAL A 167 21.62 1.62 5.32
C VAL A 167 20.29 0.93 5.05
N LEU A 168 20.12 -0.32 5.51
CA LEU A 168 18.83 -1.00 5.43
C LEU A 168 17.74 -0.26 6.23
N TYR A 169 18.05 0.31 7.39
CA TYR A 169 17.09 1.12 8.15
C TYR A 169 16.72 2.41 7.41
N VAL A 170 17.68 3.05 6.74
CA VAL A 170 17.39 4.20 5.86
C VAL A 170 16.41 3.79 4.76
N PHE A 171 16.63 2.63 4.12
CA PHE A 171 15.66 2.08 3.18
C PHE A 171 14.26 1.92 3.81
N CYS A 172 14.17 1.31 5.00
CA CYS A 172 12.89 1.10 5.68
C CYS A 172 12.13 2.42 5.90
N ILE A 173 12.85 3.48 6.28
CA ILE A 173 12.27 4.82 6.50
C ILE A 173 11.72 5.39 5.19
N PHE A 174 12.51 5.44 4.14
CA PHE A 174 12.08 6.01 2.86
C PHE A 174 11.00 5.16 2.19
N TYR A 175 11.14 3.85 2.21
CA TYR A 175 10.16 2.95 1.62
C TYR A 175 8.81 3.05 2.34
N GLY A 176 8.78 3.05 3.66
CA GLY A 176 7.56 3.25 4.44
C GLY A 176 6.89 4.59 4.10
N LEU A 177 7.67 5.67 4.06
CA LEU A 177 7.16 7.02 3.79
C LEU A 177 6.47 7.12 2.42
N PHE A 178 7.08 6.57 1.37
CA PHE A 178 6.58 6.70 -0.01
C PHE A 178 5.68 5.54 -0.44
N ALA A 179 6.12 4.30 -0.30
CA ALA A 179 5.33 3.14 -0.72
C ALA A 179 4.12 2.89 0.18
N GLY A 180 4.27 3.10 1.50
CA GLY A 180 3.20 2.95 2.48
C GLY A 180 2.07 3.97 2.33
N SER A 181 2.35 5.13 1.76
CA SER A 181 1.38 6.21 1.59
C SER A 181 0.43 6.07 0.39
N TRP A 182 0.57 5.03 -0.43
CA TRP A 182 -0.20 4.83 -1.66
C TRP A 182 -1.72 4.91 -1.48
N THR A 183 -2.26 4.29 -0.44
CA THR A 183 -3.72 4.24 -0.21
C THR A 183 -4.32 5.60 0.15
N SER A 184 -3.53 6.55 0.63
CA SER A 184 -4.01 7.90 0.94
C SER A 184 -4.31 8.75 -0.31
N ILE A 185 -3.90 8.28 -1.50
CA ILE A 185 -4.20 8.91 -2.79
C ILE A 185 -5.59 8.51 -3.31
N TRP A 186 -6.16 7.41 -2.81
CA TRP A 186 -7.43 6.86 -3.29
C TRP A 186 -8.61 7.84 -3.30
N PRO A 187 -8.81 8.72 -2.29
CA PRO A 187 -9.89 9.71 -2.35
C PRO A 187 -9.80 10.62 -3.58
N GLY A 188 -8.59 10.96 -4.00
CA GLY A 188 -8.36 11.71 -5.23
C GLY A 188 -8.78 10.92 -6.48
N ILE A 189 -8.42 9.63 -6.55
CA ILE A 189 -8.84 8.73 -7.63
C ILE A 189 -10.37 8.57 -7.66
N MET A 190 -10.99 8.37 -6.50
CA MET A 190 -12.45 8.27 -6.37
C MET A 190 -13.14 9.51 -6.93
N LYS A 191 -12.64 10.70 -6.59
CA LYS A 191 -13.15 11.98 -7.09
C LYS A 191 -12.98 12.10 -8.60
N GLU A 192 -11.79 11.84 -9.13
CA GLU A 192 -11.47 11.92 -10.55
C GLU A 192 -12.36 10.99 -11.40
N VAL A 193 -12.52 9.74 -10.96
CA VAL A 193 -13.36 8.75 -11.66
C VAL A 193 -14.84 9.13 -11.61
N SER A 194 -15.33 9.63 -10.46
CA SER A 194 -16.73 10.04 -10.30
C SER A 194 -17.07 11.25 -11.17
N GLU A 195 -16.16 12.23 -11.27
CA GLU A 195 -16.33 13.42 -12.10
C GLU A 195 -16.25 13.08 -13.60
N SER A 196 -15.32 12.22 -14.00
CA SER A 196 -15.19 11.76 -15.40
C SER A 196 -16.39 10.94 -15.86
N GLY A 197 -16.99 10.15 -14.97
CA GLY A 197 -18.19 9.37 -15.26
C GLY A 197 -19.41 10.24 -15.57
N GLY A 198 -19.57 11.37 -14.89
CA GLY A 198 -20.66 12.32 -15.13
C GLY A 198 -20.58 13.01 -16.49
N ASN A 199 -19.39 13.37 -16.95
CA ASN A 199 -19.18 14.04 -18.23
C ASN A 199 -19.25 13.11 -19.46
N GLY A 200 -19.05 11.80 -19.25
CA GLY A 200 -19.03 10.80 -20.35
C GLY A 200 -20.37 10.10 -20.62
N GLY A 201 -21.49 10.60 -20.08
CA GLY A 201 -22.81 9.96 -20.28
C GLY A 201 -23.01 8.65 -19.50
N HIS A 202 -22.10 8.33 -18.56
CA HIS A 202 -22.17 7.12 -17.74
C HIS A 202 -23.07 7.28 -16.49
N GLY A 203 -23.68 8.45 -16.30
CA GLY A 203 -24.49 8.77 -15.13
C GLY A 203 -23.64 9.02 -13.86
N HIS A 204 -24.30 9.23 -12.72
CA HIS A 204 -23.63 9.46 -11.44
C HIS A 204 -22.90 8.18 -10.99
N VAL A 205 -21.61 8.28 -10.74
CA VAL A 205 -20.76 7.19 -10.22
C VAL A 205 -20.57 7.38 -8.73
N ASP A 206 -20.96 6.39 -7.93
CA ASP A 206 -20.77 6.43 -6.49
C ASP A 206 -19.28 6.25 -6.12
N PRO A 207 -18.63 7.21 -5.45
CA PRO A 207 -17.26 7.09 -4.99
C PRO A 207 -16.99 5.86 -4.12
N VAL A 208 -17.98 5.39 -3.35
CA VAL A 208 -17.83 4.19 -2.50
C VAL A 208 -17.67 2.93 -3.34
N MET A 209 -18.35 2.85 -4.48
CA MET A 209 -18.18 1.75 -5.44
C MET A 209 -16.77 1.74 -6.03
N VAL A 210 -16.23 2.92 -6.38
CA VAL A 210 -14.84 3.06 -6.87
C VAL A 210 -13.85 2.58 -5.81
N TYR A 211 -14.06 2.98 -4.55
CA TYR A 211 -13.25 2.51 -3.43
C TYR A 211 -13.26 0.99 -3.28
N GLY A 212 -14.45 0.37 -3.33
CA GLY A 212 -14.60 -1.08 -3.25
C GLY A 212 -13.79 -1.82 -4.34
N HIS A 213 -13.82 -1.31 -5.57
CA HIS A 213 -13.03 -1.88 -6.67
C HIS A 213 -11.52 -1.68 -6.50
N LEU A 214 -11.08 -0.53 -5.96
CA LEU A 214 -9.67 -0.33 -5.62
C LEU A 214 -9.21 -1.33 -4.54
N CYS A 215 -10.05 -1.61 -3.53
CA CYS A 215 -9.78 -2.64 -2.53
C CYS A 215 -9.67 -4.03 -3.16
N ILE A 216 -10.56 -4.39 -4.10
CA ILE A 216 -10.50 -5.67 -4.83
C ILE A 216 -9.17 -5.80 -5.58
N GLY A 217 -8.78 -4.77 -6.35
CA GLY A 217 -7.50 -4.80 -7.08
C GLY A 217 -6.31 -4.95 -6.17
N ARG A 218 -6.29 -4.22 -5.04
CA ARG A 218 -5.23 -4.38 -4.04
C ARG A 218 -5.21 -5.79 -3.44
N GLY A 219 -6.39 -6.37 -3.16
CA GLY A 219 -6.51 -7.75 -2.70
C GLY A 219 -5.93 -8.76 -3.68
N ILE A 220 -6.23 -8.61 -4.98
CA ILE A 220 -5.65 -9.46 -6.04
C ILE A 220 -4.12 -9.38 -6.03
N GLY A 221 -3.56 -8.16 -6.01
CA GLY A 221 -2.11 -7.97 -5.93
C GLY A 221 -1.48 -8.62 -4.69
N ASN A 222 -2.14 -8.50 -3.52
CA ASN A 222 -1.68 -9.09 -2.27
C ASN A 222 -1.65 -10.63 -2.32
N VAL A 223 -2.69 -11.25 -2.89
CA VAL A 223 -2.75 -12.72 -3.05
C VAL A 223 -1.63 -13.20 -3.99
N ILE A 224 -1.37 -12.48 -5.07
CA ILE A 224 -0.28 -12.81 -6.01
C ILE A 224 1.09 -12.63 -5.35
N SER A 225 1.27 -11.64 -4.48
CA SER A 225 2.56 -11.31 -3.89
C SER A 225 3.18 -12.45 -3.08
N GLY A 226 2.38 -13.28 -2.40
CA GLY A 226 2.85 -14.41 -1.60
C GLY A 226 3.62 -15.45 -2.42
N PRO A 227 2.95 -16.18 -3.33
CA PRO A 227 3.61 -17.17 -4.20
C PRO A 227 4.73 -16.57 -5.04
N LEU A 228 4.50 -15.36 -5.56
CA LEU A 228 5.50 -14.66 -6.37
C LEU A 228 6.77 -14.37 -5.59
N SER A 229 6.66 -13.90 -4.36
CA SER A 229 7.82 -13.60 -3.52
C SER A 229 8.69 -14.84 -3.25
N GLY A 230 8.04 -15.99 -3.01
CA GLY A 230 8.73 -17.27 -2.87
C GLY A 230 9.52 -17.64 -4.14
N ALA A 231 8.90 -17.50 -5.32
CA ALA A 231 9.55 -17.76 -6.60
C ALA A 231 10.75 -16.82 -6.87
N LEU A 232 10.64 -15.55 -6.48
CA LEU A 232 11.72 -14.55 -6.69
C LEU A 232 12.95 -14.81 -5.82
N VAL A 233 12.81 -15.47 -4.68
CA VAL A 233 13.91 -15.78 -3.75
C VAL A 233 14.40 -17.23 -3.91
N MET A 234 13.63 -18.06 -4.63
CA MET A 234 13.96 -19.46 -4.84
C MET A 234 15.35 -19.64 -5.47
N GLY A 235 16.20 -20.46 -4.83
CA GLY A 235 17.57 -20.67 -5.29
C GLY A 235 18.54 -19.52 -5.01
N MET A 236 18.11 -18.48 -4.31
CA MET A 236 18.92 -17.29 -3.98
C MET A 236 19.67 -16.71 -5.20
N PRO A 237 18.94 -16.27 -6.23
CA PRO A 237 19.55 -15.80 -7.47
C PRO A 237 20.49 -14.62 -7.21
N TRP A 238 21.58 -14.55 -8.01
CA TRP A 238 22.65 -13.54 -7.94
C TRP A 238 23.46 -13.52 -6.64
N ARG A 239 23.32 -14.52 -5.77
CA ARG A 239 24.09 -14.60 -4.53
C ARG A 239 25.58 -14.67 -4.82
N GLY A 240 26.34 -13.67 -4.33
CA GLY A 240 27.78 -13.55 -4.56
C GLY A 240 28.18 -13.12 -5.98
N GLN A 241 27.22 -12.89 -6.89
CA GLN A 241 27.49 -12.49 -8.28
C GLN A 241 27.25 -11.00 -8.53
N ALA A 242 26.59 -10.32 -7.62
CA ALA A 242 26.27 -8.89 -7.70
C ALA A 242 26.75 -8.15 -6.46
N VAL A 243 26.71 -6.81 -6.52
CA VAL A 243 27.21 -5.93 -5.46
C VAL A 243 26.16 -5.73 -4.38
N ALA A 244 26.59 -5.68 -3.12
CA ALA A 244 25.79 -5.29 -1.95
C ALA A 244 24.45 -6.05 -1.85
N GLY A 245 23.32 -5.35 -1.69
CA GLY A 245 21.98 -5.95 -1.55
C GLY A 245 21.59 -6.84 -2.73
N TYR A 246 21.96 -6.50 -3.95
CA TYR A 246 21.70 -7.33 -5.14
C TYR A 246 22.40 -8.70 -5.08
N GLY A 247 23.60 -8.76 -4.50
CA GLY A 247 24.36 -9.99 -4.33
C GLY A 247 24.01 -10.81 -3.10
N SER A 248 22.97 -10.42 -2.37
CA SER A 248 22.54 -11.10 -1.13
C SER A 248 21.73 -12.39 -1.34
N GLY A 249 21.30 -12.67 -2.58
CA GLY A 249 20.31 -13.70 -2.92
C GLY A 249 18.87 -13.18 -2.95
N TYR A 250 18.65 -11.92 -2.64
CA TYR A 250 17.35 -11.23 -2.73
C TYR A 250 17.33 -10.22 -3.89
N GLY A 251 18.35 -10.21 -4.76
CA GLY A 251 18.50 -9.20 -5.81
C GLY A 251 17.31 -9.08 -6.74
N ILE A 252 16.75 -10.21 -7.21
CA ILE A 252 15.56 -10.19 -8.08
C ILE A 252 14.33 -9.65 -7.34
N LEU A 253 14.16 -9.96 -6.06
CA LEU A 253 13.07 -9.44 -5.24
C LEU A 253 13.20 -7.92 -5.07
N ILE A 254 14.41 -7.41 -4.83
CA ILE A 254 14.70 -5.97 -4.75
C ILE A 254 14.37 -5.28 -6.07
N LEU A 255 14.83 -5.84 -7.18
CA LEU A 255 14.56 -5.32 -8.52
C LEU A 255 13.06 -5.29 -8.81
N TYR A 256 12.36 -6.39 -8.53
CA TYR A 256 10.91 -6.48 -8.73
C TYR A 256 10.15 -5.44 -7.90
N THR A 257 10.48 -5.28 -6.62
CA THR A 257 9.89 -4.28 -5.73
C THR A 257 10.06 -2.86 -6.28
N GLY A 258 11.25 -2.54 -6.75
CA GLY A 258 11.52 -1.22 -7.32
C GLY A 258 10.83 -0.98 -8.65
N LEU A 259 10.82 -1.98 -9.55
CA LEU A 259 10.14 -1.88 -10.84
C LEU A 259 8.62 -1.75 -10.70
N THR A 260 7.99 -2.54 -9.84
CA THR A 260 6.55 -2.41 -9.58
C THR A 260 6.20 -1.07 -8.93
N GLY A 261 7.07 -0.55 -8.05
CA GLY A 261 6.98 0.81 -7.53
C GLY A 261 7.00 1.84 -8.65
N LEU A 262 7.96 1.74 -9.57
CA LEU A 262 8.10 2.67 -10.70
C LEU A 262 6.89 2.57 -11.67
N LEU A 263 6.51 1.36 -12.06
CA LEU A 263 5.40 1.10 -12.99
C LEU A 263 4.05 1.59 -12.44
N SER A 264 3.89 1.64 -11.12
CA SER A 264 2.68 2.20 -10.52
C SER A 264 2.49 3.68 -10.83
N GLY A 265 3.55 4.40 -11.17
CA GLY A 265 3.52 5.81 -11.60
C GLY A 265 3.17 6.03 -13.09
N ILE A 266 3.01 4.97 -13.89
CA ILE A 266 2.84 5.06 -15.36
C ILE A 266 1.59 5.84 -15.77
N ASN A 267 0.60 5.96 -14.89
CA ASN A 267 -0.63 6.75 -15.10
C ASN A 267 -0.34 8.20 -15.52
N PHE A 268 0.78 8.75 -15.07
CA PHE A 268 1.19 10.10 -15.48
C PHE A 268 1.48 10.24 -16.97
N LEU A 269 2.12 9.23 -17.55
CA LEU A 269 2.48 9.23 -18.98
C LEU A 269 1.26 9.07 -19.87
N LEU A 270 0.25 8.32 -19.40
CA LEU A 270 -0.93 7.95 -20.17
C LEU A 270 -2.10 8.92 -20.00
N ASN A 271 -2.12 9.70 -18.92
CA ASN A 271 -3.21 10.63 -18.59
C ASN A 271 -2.81 12.10 -18.83
N ARG A 272 -2.06 12.37 -19.92
CA ARG A 272 -1.81 13.71 -20.42
C ARG A 272 -3.06 14.25 -21.13
N GLU A 273 -4.13 14.54 -20.40
CA GLU A 273 -5.17 15.41 -20.94
C GLU A 273 -4.66 16.86 -20.93
N PRO A 274 -4.80 17.59 -22.06
CA PRO A 274 -4.42 18.99 -22.13
C PRO A 274 -5.28 19.79 -21.14
N ARG A 275 -4.62 20.72 -20.42
CA ARG A 275 -5.29 21.68 -19.53
C ARG A 275 -6.47 22.32 -20.27
N ARG A 276 -7.70 21.98 -19.90
CA ARG A 276 -8.78 22.95 -20.04
C ARG A 276 -8.54 24.02 -18.98
N ILE A 277 -7.89 25.10 -19.39
CA ILE A 277 -7.84 26.34 -18.63
C ILE A 277 -9.30 26.77 -18.49
N ARG A 278 -9.89 26.65 -17.32
CA ARG A 278 -11.07 27.44 -16.99
C ARG A 278 -10.57 28.86 -16.82
N LEU A 279 -10.77 29.66 -17.84
CA LEU A 279 -10.81 31.11 -17.72
C LEU A 279 -12.12 31.42 -16.99
N GLU A 280 -12.03 31.71 -15.71
CA GLU A 280 -12.99 32.51 -14.96
C GLU A 280 -12.23 33.64 -14.35
#